data_7536b6f15fcfd0c4c982aeadaef3a522
#
_entry.id   7536b6f15fcfd0c4c982aeadaef3a522
#
_cell.length_a   1.000
_cell.length_b   1.000
_cell.length_c   1.000
_cell.angle_alpha   90.00
_cell.angle_beta   90.00
_cell.angle_gamma   90.00
#
_symmetry.space_group_name_H-M   'P 1'
#
loop_
_entity.id
_entity.type
_entity.pdbx_description
1 polymer ?
#
loop_
_entity_poly.entity_id
_entity_poly.type
_entity_poly.pdbx_seq_one_letter_code
_entity_poly.pdbx_strand_id
1 'polypeptide(L)'
;MSPARPLALALAVAGLALLSPVQAADTGKASPDPMASFHSGTAIPAFGKVASVADADMRIPAGTEFHIAFDVAAAKEATLNRTLESAARFLNMQVEAGVPVERIHLAIVVHGPATFDVAGAQAFWGKYPHAGKTNPPLFGALIKAGVHIIVCGQSAAGQGVKKTDLLPGVELALSAMTAHALLQQQGYTLNPF
;
A
#
# COMPACT_ATOMS: atom_id res chain seq x y z
N MET A 1 57.28 -39.52 70.47
CA MET A 1 56.01 -39.16 71.14
C MET A 1 55.03 -38.85 70.03
N SER A 2 54.15 -39.82 69.78
CA SER A 2 53.12 -39.72 68.77
C SER A 2 51.80 -39.24 69.40
N PRO A 3 50.98 -38.44 68.77
CA PRO A 3 49.59 -38.58 69.05
C PRO A 3 48.72 -38.82 67.80
N ALA A 4 47.83 -39.64 68.01
CA ALA A 4 46.56 -40.10 67.52
C ALA A 4 45.88 -39.33 66.40
N ARG A 5 45.45 -40.08 65.37
CA ARG A 5 44.47 -39.65 64.33
C ARG A 5 43.08 -39.89 64.85
N PRO A 6 42.13 -38.97 64.60
CA PRO A 6 40.73 -39.30 64.64
C PRO A 6 40.16 -39.61 63.26
N LEU A 7 39.29 -40.61 63.25
CA LEU A 7 38.55 -41.24 62.17
C LEU A 7 37.43 -40.21 61.71
N ALA A 8 37.40 -39.86 60.45
CA ALA A 8 36.32 -39.08 59.91
C ALA A 8 35.29 -39.97 59.23
N LEU A 9 34.09 -39.95 59.75
CA LEU A 9 32.92 -40.65 59.28
C LEU A 9 32.35 -39.94 58.07
N ALA A 10 32.38 -40.53 56.88
CA ALA A 10 31.77 -39.98 55.70
C ALA A 10 30.28 -40.32 55.64
N LEU A 11 29.41 -39.32 55.79
CA LEU A 11 27.98 -39.46 55.50
C LEU A 11 27.77 -39.32 53.98
N ALA A 12 27.32 -40.36 53.34
CA ALA A 12 26.85 -40.36 51.98
C ALA A 12 25.38 -39.82 51.97
N VAL A 13 25.19 -38.58 51.40
CA VAL A 13 23.85 -38.04 51.13
C VAL A 13 23.46 -38.49 49.73
N ALA A 14 22.50 -39.43 49.64
CA ALA A 14 21.87 -39.82 48.38
C ALA A 14 20.91 -38.70 47.93
N GLY A 15 21.34 -37.93 46.93
CA GLY A 15 20.50 -36.92 46.29
C GLY A 15 19.48 -37.58 45.36
N LEU A 16 18.20 -37.56 45.75
CA LEU A 16 17.10 -37.99 44.92
C LEU A 16 16.81 -36.84 43.89
N ALA A 17 17.26 -36.99 42.64
CA ALA A 17 16.96 -36.07 41.57
C ALA A 17 15.47 -36.21 41.18
N LEU A 18 14.66 -35.23 41.58
CA LEU A 18 13.30 -35.08 41.08
C LEU A 18 13.36 -34.63 39.62
N LEU A 19 13.16 -35.52 38.68
CA LEU A 19 12.91 -35.20 37.28
C LEU A 19 11.53 -34.55 37.18
N SER A 20 11.50 -33.21 37.09
CA SER A 20 10.30 -32.49 36.73
C SER A 20 9.94 -32.83 35.27
N PRO A 21 8.68 -33.16 34.97
CA PRO A 21 8.26 -33.34 33.57
C PRO A 21 8.37 -31.99 32.85
N VAL A 22 9.15 -31.96 31.77
CA VAL A 22 9.14 -30.87 30.81
C VAL A 22 7.73 -30.83 30.22
N GLN A 23 6.94 -29.85 30.61
CA GLN A 23 5.67 -29.57 29.97
C GLN A 23 5.94 -29.24 28.50
N ALA A 24 5.41 -30.09 27.60
CA ALA A 24 5.41 -29.81 26.18
C ALA A 24 4.79 -28.43 25.96
N ALA A 25 5.54 -27.55 25.29
CA ALA A 25 5.06 -26.25 24.93
C ALA A 25 3.76 -26.42 24.13
N ASP A 26 2.74 -25.75 24.59
CA ASP A 26 1.48 -25.57 23.90
C ASP A 26 1.79 -25.08 22.47
N THR A 27 1.49 -25.91 21.47
CA THR A 27 1.58 -25.54 20.07
C THR A 27 0.50 -24.48 19.83
N GLY A 28 0.83 -23.24 20.15
CA GLY A 28 -0.04 -22.10 19.99
C GLY A 28 -0.67 -22.13 18.61
N LYS A 29 -1.99 -22.23 18.59
CA LYS A 29 -2.81 -22.09 17.40
C LYS A 29 -2.38 -20.79 16.72
N ALA A 30 -1.76 -20.86 15.54
CA ALA A 30 -1.32 -19.69 14.80
C ALA A 30 -2.52 -18.72 14.71
N SER A 31 -2.31 -17.47 15.12
CA SER A 31 -3.35 -16.46 14.97
C SER A 31 -3.78 -16.41 13.50
N PRO A 32 -5.09 -16.35 13.20
CA PRO A 32 -5.55 -16.30 11.82
C PRO A 32 -4.88 -15.11 11.11
N ASP A 33 -4.45 -15.33 9.87
CA ASP A 33 -3.88 -14.26 9.04
C ASP A 33 -4.92 -13.13 8.90
N PRO A 34 -4.62 -11.91 9.39
CA PRO A 34 -5.56 -10.77 9.27
C PRO A 34 -5.91 -10.44 7.83
N MET A 35 -5.08 -10.83 6.87
CA MET A 35 -5.29 -10.60 5.44
C MET A 35 -6.06 -11.72 4.75
N ALA A 36 -6.42 -12.81 5.43
CA ALA A 36 -7.12 -13.95 4.84
C ALA A 36 -8.49 -13.61 4.22
N SER A 37 -9.12 -12.52 4.69
CA SER A 37 -10.40 -12.02 4.14
C SER A 37 -10.24 -11.14 2.90
N PHE A 38 -9.00 -10.75 2.55
CA PHE A 38 -8.76 -9.88 1.40
C PHE A 38 -8.65 -10.69 0.10
N HIS A 39 -9.38 -10.25 -0.91
CA HIS A 39 -9.41 -10.86 -2.25
C HIS A 39 -9.22 -9.80 -3.34
N SER A 40 -9.06 -10.26 -4.58
CA SER A 40 -8.97 -9.39 -5.75
C SER A 40 -10.33 -8.78 -6.07
N GLY A 41 -10.36 -7.46 -6.29
CA GLY A 41 -11.55 -6.80 -6.81
C GLY A 41 -11.76 -7.08 -8.30
N THR A 42 -12.92 -6.68 -8.83
CA THR A 42 -13.28 -6.92 -10.23
C THR A 42 -12.88 -5.79 -11.18
N ALA A 43 -12.82 -4.54 -10.70
CA ALA A 43 -12.47 -3.40 -11.55
C ALA A 43 -10.96 -3.36 -11.85
N ILE A 44 -10.12 -3.62 -10.85
CA ILE A 44 -8.66 -3.71 -10.99
C ILE A 44 -8.17 -4.99 -10.29
N PRO A 45 -8.25 -6.17 -10.93
CA PRO A 45 -7.99 -7.45 -10.27
C PRO A 45 -6.56 -7.64 -9.75
N ALA A 46 -5.57 -6.99 -10.39
CA ALA A 46 -4.16 -7.15 -10.04
C ALA A 46 -3.73 -6.31 -8.83
N PHE A 47 -4.50 -5.29 -8.45
CA PHE A 47 -4.13 -4.31 -7.43
C PHE A 47 -5.33 -3.95 -6.55
N GLY A 48 -5.03 -3.34 -5.39
CA GLY A 48 -6.08 -2.82 -4.51
C GLY A 48 -7.01 -3.90 -3.97
N LYS A 49 -6.46 -4.97 -3.38
CA LYS A 49 -7.25 -6.03 -2.74
C LYS A 49 -8.25 -5.46 -1.73
N VAL A 50 -9.41 -6.05 -1.65
CA VAL A 50 -10.54 -5.63 -0.82
C VAL A 50 -10.99 -6.74 0.12
N ALA A 51 -11.70 -6.36 1.18
CA ALA A 51 -12.47 -7.28 2.01
C ALA A 51 -13.93 -6.83 1.99
N SER A 52 -14.85 -7.77 1.89
CA SER A 52 -16.28 -7.48 1.92
C SER A 52 -16.70 -7.04 3.32
N VAL A 53 -17.45 -5.94 3.42
CA VAL A 53 -17.97 -5.39 4.66
C VAL A 53 -19.50 -5.32 4.56
N ALA A 54 -20.17 -6.45 4.81
CA ALA A 54 -21.64 -6.56 4.69
C ALA A 54 -22.42 -5.76 5.74
N ASP A 55 -21.83 -5.61 6.93
CA ASP A 55 -22.48 -5.01 8.11
C ASP A 55 -22.09 -3.55 8.33
N ALA A 56 -21.69 -2.83 7.28
CA ALA A 56 -21.36 -1.42 7.41
C ALA A 56 -22.58 -0.58 7.82
N ASP A 57 -22.46 0.17 8.91
CA ASP A 57 -23.52 1.08 9.39
C ASP A 57 -23.72 2.26 8.42
N MET A 58 -22.61 2.80 7.86
CA MET A 58 -22.67 3.84 6.85
C MET A 58 -22.92 3.20 5.49
N ARG A 59 -24.17 3.22 5.07
CA ARG A 59 -24.60 2.69 3.76
C ARG A 59 -24.34 3.71 2.66
N ILE A 60 -23.98 3.20 1.46
CA ILE A 60 -23.88 4.04 0.26
C ILE A 60 -25.31 4.28 -0.25
N PRO A 61 -25.78 5.55 -0.31
CA PRO A 61 -27.11 5.84 -0.85
C PRO A 61 -27.21 5.44 -2.32
N ALA A 62 -28.39 4.99 -2.73
CA ALA A 62 -28.64 4.71 -4.14
C ALA A 62 -28.42 5.97 -4.99
N GLY A 63 -27.76 5.79 -6.13
CA GLY A 63 -27.46 6.92 -7.03
C GLY A 63 -26.24 7.77 -6.64
N THR A 64 -25.50 7.39 -5.59
CA THR A 64 -24.25 8.07 -5.22
C THR A 64 -23.27 8.10 -6.39
N GLU A 65 -22.67 9.27 -6.62
CA GLU A 65 -21.50 9.48 -7.47
C GLU A 65 -20.31 9.87 -6.60
N PHE A 66 -19.16 9.29 -6.88
CA PHE A 66 -17.92 9.60 -6.19
C PHE A 66 -17.01 10.44 -7.10
N HIS A 67 -16.60 11.59 -6.62
CA HIS A 67 -15.57 12.44 -7.22
C HIS A 67 -14.42 12.56 -6.22
N ILE A 68 -13.39 11.77 -6.39
CA ILE A 68 -12.31 11.63 -5.40
C ILE A 68 -10.96 11.93 -6.04
N ALA A 69 -10.21 12.83 -5.42
CA ALA A 69 -8.83 13.12 -5.76
C ALA A 69 -7.87 12.51 -4.75
N PHE A 70 -6.77 11.93 -5.23
CA PHE A 70 -5.65 11.46 -4.42
C PHE A 70 -4.41 12.31 -4.72
N ASP A 71 -3.56 12.51 -3.72
CA ASP A 71 -2.31 13.24 -3.84
C ASP A 71 -1.11 12.29 -3.69
N VAL A 72 -0.21 12.28 -4.68
CA VAL A 72 0.94 11.38 -4.73
C VAL A 72 2.21 12.19 -4.90
N ALA A 73 2.88 12.48 -3.77
CA ALA A 73 4.13 13.23 -3.73
C ALA A 73 5.36 12.33 -3.60
N ALA A 74 5.24 11.26 -2.82
CA ALA A 74 6.37 10.40 -2.47
C ALA A 74 6.51 9.25 -3.47
N ALA A 75 7.75 8.96 -3.84
CA ALA A 75 8.13 7.74 -4.53
C ALA A 75 9.23 7.04 -3.73
N LYS A 76 9.16 5.73 -3.65
CA LYS A 76 10.20 4.89 -3.08
C LYS A 76 10.58 3.83 -4.12
N GLU A 77 11.87 3.76 -4.41
CA GLU A 77 12.41 2.80 -5.37
C GLU A 77 11.97 1.36 -5.04
N ALA A 78 11.60 0.61 -6.05
CA ALA A 78 11.18 -0.79 -5.98
C ALA A 78 10.02 -1.07 -4.98
N THR A 79 9.25 -0.04 -4.63
CA THR A 79 8.12 -0.18 -3.69
C THR A 79 6.84 0.32 -4.35
N LEU A 80 5.77 -0.45 -4.24
CA LEU A 80 4.45 -0.03 -4.70
C LEU A 80 3.96 1.15 -3.86
N ASN A 81 3.49 2.20 -4.54
CA ASN A 81 3.00 3.40 -3.86
C ASN A 81 1.65 3.10 -3.19
N ARG A 82 1.58 3.35 -1.89
CA ARG A 82 0.39 3.03 -1.08
C ARG A 82 -0.84 3.85 -1.47
N THR A 83 -0.66 5.10 -1.84
CA THR A 83 -1.79 5.94 -2.28
C THR A 83 -2.37 5.46 -3.61
N LEU A 84 -1.51 5.00 -4.55
CA LEU A 84 -1.98 4.36 -5.78
C LEU A 84 -2.75 3.06 -5.50
N GLU A 85 -2.24 2.25 -4.57
CA GLU A 85 -2.94 1.04 -4.11
C GLU A 85 -4.28 1.39 -3.46
N SER A 86 -4.34 2.48 -2.69
CA SER A 86 -5.59 2.96 -2.07
C SER A 86 -6.59 3.43 -3.10
N ALA A 87 -6.16 4.11 -4.17
CA ALA A 87 -7.04 4.50 -5.27
C ALA A 87 -7.62 3.27 -5.99
N ALA A 88 -6.80 2.26 -6.29
CA ALA A 88 -7.26 1.00 -6.88
C ALA A 88 -8.23 0.25 -5.94
N ARG A 89 -7.91 0.22 -4.65
CA ARG A 89 -8.77 -0.38 -3.62
C ARG A 89 -10.09 0.37 -3.49
N PHE A 90 -10.08 1.70 -3.51
CA PHE A 90 -11.30 2.49 -3.47
C PHE A 90 -12.23 2.10 -4.63
N LEU A 91 -11.71 2.06 -5.86
CA LEU A 91 -12.48 1.67 -7.03
C LEU A 91 -13.08 0.26 -6.86
N ASN A 92 -12.25 -0.71 -6.48
CA ASN A 92 -12.69 -2.08 -6.26
C ASN A 92 -13.77 -2.20 -5.17
N MET A 93 -13.61 -1.51 -4.03
CA MET A 93 -14.57 -1.53 -2.93
C MET A 93 -15.93 -0.97 -3.36
N GLN A 94 -15.95 0.15 -4.08
CA GLN A 94 -17.20 0.77 -4.49
C GLN A 94 -17.94 -0.10 -5.52
N VAL A 95 -17.19 -0.67 -6.48
CA VAL A 95 -17.77 -1.59 -7.47
C VAL A 95 -18.32 -2.85 -6.79
N GLU A 96 -17.60 -3.42 -5.84
CA GLU A 96 -18.09 -4.59 -5.06
C GLU A 96 -19.33 -4.24 -4.22
N ALA A 97 -19.40 -3.01 -3.70
CA ALA A 97 -20.57 -2.51 -2.98
C ALA A 97 -21.77 -2.17 -3.90
N GLY A 98 -21.65 -2.41 -5.21
CA GLY A 98 -22.74 -2.24 -6.18
C GLY A 98 -22.81 -0.84 -6.81
N VAL A 99 -21.80 0.02 -6.63
CA VAL A 99 -21.73 1.31 -7.32
C VAL A 99 -21.27 1.05 -8.77
N PRO A 100 -22.05 1.47 -9.80
CA PRO A 100 -21.63 1.38 -11.18
C PRO A 100 -20.29 2.11 -11.40
N VAL A 101 -19.36 1.51 -12.13
CA VAL A 101 -18.02 2.05 -12.33
C VAL A 101 -18.02 3.43 -12.98
N GLU A 102 -18.99 3.71 -13.84
CA GLU A 102 -19.21 4.99 -14.50
C GLU A 102 -19.64 6.14 -13.55
N ARG A 103 -19.98 5.81 -12.30
CA ARG A 103 -20.29 6.77 -11.23
C ARG A 103 -19.13 6.99 -10.26
N ILE A 104 -17.96 6.44 -10.57
CA ILE A 104 -16.78 6.55 -9.73
C ILE A 104 -15.70 7.30 -10.50
N HIS A 105 -15.59 8.60 -10.23
CA HIS A 105 -14.64 9.50 -10.87
C HIS A 105 -13.44 9.69 -9.96
N LEU A 106 -12.32 9.09 -10.33
CA LEU A 106 -11.07 9.23 -9.59
C LEU A 106 -10.08 10.08 -10.36
N ALA A 107 -9.35 10.93 -9.64
CA ALA A 107 -8.21 11.68 -10.13
C ALA A 107 -7.01 11.44 -9.21
N ILE A 108 -5.82 11.34 -9.77
CA ILE A 108 -4.56 11.22 -9.03
C ILE A 108 -3.64 12.35 -9.47
N VAL A 109 -3.31 13.22 -8.53
CA VAL A 109 -2.37 14.33 -8.75
C VAL A 109 -0.98 13.90 -8.30
N VAL A 110 -0.07 13.82 -9.26
CA VAL A 110 1.30 13.31 -9.06
C VAL A 110 2.28 14.49 -9.07
N HIS A 111 3.15 14.58 -8.05
CA HIS A 111 4.15 15.62 -7.98
C HIS A 111 5.42 15.17 -7.23
N GLY A 112 6.41 16.07 -7.07
CA GLY A 112 7.65 15.76 -6.39
C GLY A 112 8.35 14.53 -7.00
N PRO A 113 9.02 13.70 -6.20
CA PRO A 113 9.71 12.50 -6.66
C PRO A 113 8.84 11.51 -7.43
N ALA A 114 7.54 11.46 -7.17
CA ALA A 114 6.60 10.55 -7.84
C ALA A 114 6.41 10.87 -9.34
N THR A 115 6.86 12.03 -9.82
CA THR A 115 6.83 12.39 -11.24
C THR A 115 7.47 11.34 -12.15
N PHE A 116 8.52 10.65 -11.69
CA PHE A 116 9.18 9.60 -12.47
C PHE A 116 8.36 8.33 -12.59
N ASP A 117 7.42 8.07 -11.67
CA ASP A 117 6.56 6.90 -11.72
C ASP A 117 5.55 6.96 -12.89
N VAL A 118 5.22 8.17 -13.34
CA VAL A 118 4.36 8.42 -14.51
C VAL A 118 5.15 8.75 -15.78
N ALA A 119 6.47 8.65 -15.72
CA ALA A 119 7.34 8.85 -16.88
C ALA A 119 7.55 7.56 -17.66
N GLY A 120 7.76 7.69 -18.96
CA GLY A 120 8.12 6.59 -19.84
C GLY A 120 9.45 5.94 -19.46
N ALA A 121 9.75 4.80 -20.08
CA ALA A 121 10.90 3.97 -19.75
C ALA A 121 12.22 4.74 -19.72
N GLN A 122 12.46 5.59 -20.70
CA GLN A 122 13.74 6.31 -20.83
C GLN A 122 13.96 7.27 -19.65
N ALA A 123 12.99 8.10 -19.31
CA ALA A 123 13.10 9.05 -18.21
C ALA A 123 13.17 8.32 -16.85
N PHE A 124 12.35 7.29 -16.67
CA PHE A 124 12.37 6.46 -15.46
C PHE A 124 13.73 5.79 -15.24
N TRP A 125 14.26 5.09 -16.26
CA TRP A 125 15.56 4.40 -16.15
C TRP A 125 16.74 5.36 -16.06
N GLY A 126 16.63 6.56 -16.63
CA GLY A 126 17.62 7.62 -16.43
C GLY A 126 17.75 8.04 -14.98
N LYS A 127 16.64 8.02 -14.22
CA LYS A 127 16.62 8.36 -12.79
C LYS A 127 16.92 7.16 -11.88
N TYR A 128 16.37 6.00 -12.22
CA TYR A 128 16.45 4.77 -11.42
C TYR A 128 17.02 3.61 -12.23
N PRO A 129 18.31 3.60 -12.54
CA PRO A 129 18.90 2.63 -13.49
C PRO A 129 18.86 1.18 -13.00
N HIS A 130 18.72 0.99 -11.69
CA HIS A 130 18.73 -0.34 -11.07
C HIS A 130 17.38 -0.74 -10.46
N ALA A 131 16.37 0.12 -10.56
CA ALA A 131 15.06 -0.15 -9.96
C ALA A 131 14.18 -1.04 -10.81
N GLY A 132 13.48 -1.97 -10.19
CA GLY A 132 12.30 -2.60 -10.78
C GLY A 132 11.16 -1.58 -10.95
N LYS A 133 10.47 -1.59 -12.10
CA LYS A 133 9.26 -0.78 -12.30
C LYS A 133 8.10 -1.38 -11.51
N THR A 134 7.77 -0.81 -10.35
CA THR A 134 6.66 -1.29 -9.52
C THR A 134 5.37 -0.51 -9.76
N ASN A 135 5.45 0.82 -9.91
CA ASN A 135 4.28 1.68 -10.06
C ASN A 135 3.71 1.80 -11.48
N PRO A 136 4.49 1.81 -12.58
CA PRO A 136 3.95 1.95 -13.93
C PRO A 136 2.86 0.94 -14.31
N PRO A 137 2.93 -0.36 -13.95
CA PRO A 137 1.82 -1.29 -14.19
C PRO A 137 0.53 -0.90 -13.48
N LEU A 138 0.61 -0.36 -12.26
CA LEU A 138 -0.55 0.12 -11.51
C LEU A 138 -1.12 1.39 -12.14
N PHE A 139 -0.28 2.36 -12.54
CA PHE A 139 -0.74 3.53 -13.31
C PHE A 139 -1.46 3.11 -14.59
N GLY A 140 -0.89 2.16 -15.36
CA GLY A 140 -1.53 1.64 -16.56
C GLY A 140 -2.91 1.01 -16.29
N ALA A 141 -3.05 0.27 -15.18
CA ALA A 141 -4.32 -0.33 -14.79
C ALA A 141 -5.35 0.75 -14.38
N LEU A 142 -4.92 1.78 -13.63
CA LEU A 142 -5.76 2.90 -13.22
C LEU A 142 -6.24 3.72 -14.43
N ILE A 143 -5.35 4.05 -15.36
CA ILE A 143 -5.71 4.75 -16.61
C ILE A 143 -6.73 3.94 -17.42
N LYS A 144 -6.50 2.63 -17.56
CA LYS A 144 -7.42 1.73 -18.26
C LYS A 144 -8.80 1.67 -17.59
N ALA A 145 -8.84 1.84 -16.28
CA ALA A 145 -10.08 1.90 -15.50
C ALA A 145 -10.74 3.29 -15.52
N GLY A 146 -10.23 4.25 -16.29
CA GLY A 146 -10.80 5.60 -16.41
C GLY A 146 -10.36 6.59 -15.35
N VAL A 147 -9.34 6.28 -14.56
CA VAL A 147 -8.80 7.20 -13.56
C VAL A 147 -7.96 8.29 -14.25
N HIS A 148 -8.23 9.56 -13.95
CA HIS A 148 -7.44 10.70 -14.43
C HIS A 148 -6.11 10.78 -13.70
N ILE A 149 -5.00 10.67 -14.42
CA ILE A 149 -3.65 10.83 -13.87
C ILE A 149 -3.11 12.19 -14.30
N ILE A 150 -2.86 13.07 -13.36
CA ILE A 150 -2.46 14.45 -13.60
C ILE A 150 -1.10 14.68 -12.95
N VAL A 151 -0.10 15.11 -13.71
CA VAL A 151 1.24 15.41 -13.19
C VAL A 151 1.46 16.92 -13.05
N CYS A 152 2.14 17.30 -11.98
CA CYS A 152 2.52 18.67 -11.70
C CYS A 152 3.59 19.15 -12.69
N GLY A 153 3.27 20.17 -13.48
CA GLY A 153 4.20 20.77 -14.43
C GLY A 153 5.43 21.40 -13.78
N GLN A 154 5.30 21.97 -12.57
CA GLN A 154 6.45 22.52 -11.83
C GLN A 154 7.40 21.41 -11.40
N SER A 155 6.88 20.27 -10.93
CA SER A 155 7.70 19.11 -10.58
C SER A 155 8.36 18.49 -11.82
N ALA A 156 7.61 18.34 -12.90
CA ALA A 156 8.12 17.83 -14.16
C ALA A 156 9.26 18.71 -14.69
N ALA A 157 9.06 20.03 -14.76
CA ALA A 157 10.06 20.99 -15.19
C ALA A 157 11.33 20.95 -14.31
N GLY A 158 11.15 20.97 -12.97
CA GLY A 158 12.26 20.91 -12.02
C GLY A 158 13.09 19.62 -12.08
N GLN A 159 12.49 18.54 -12.61
CA GLN A 159 13.13 17.23 -12.77
C GLN A 159 13.53 16.92 -14.22
N GLY A 160 13.35 17.86 -15.14
CA GLY A 160 13.70 17.71 -16.56
C GLY A 160 12.81 16.72 -17.31
N VAL A 161 11.63 16.38 -16.78
CA VAL A 161 10.64 15.51 -17.43
C VAL A 161 9.75 16.35 -18.34
N LYS A 162 9.72 16.04 -19.63
CA LYS A 162 8.88 16.72 -20.62
C LYS A 162 7.52 16.04 -20.74
N LYS A 163 6.52 16.75 -21.27
CA LYS A 163 5.20 16.15 -21.57
C LYS A 163 5.32 14.92 -22.48
N THR A 164 6.25 14.93 -23.42
CA THR A 164 6.53 13.81 -24.34
C THR A 164 7.12 12.59 -23.65
N ASP A 165 7.66 12.75 -22.47
CA ASP A 165 8.27 11.67 -21.67
C ASP A 165 7.25 10.98 -20.74
N LEU A 166 6.02 11.52 -20.66
CA LEU A 166 4.98 10.95 -19.80
C LEU A 166 4.35 9.69 -20.40
N LEU A 167 3.81 8.82 -19.55
CA LEU A 167 3.03 7.67 -19.99
C LEU A 167 1.79 8.14 -20.77
N PRO A 168 1.35 7.38 -21.79
CA PRO A 168 0.10 7.67 -22.49
C PRO A 168 -1.09 7.76 -21.51
N GLY A 169 -1.90 8.80 -21.67
CA GLY A 169 -3.06 9.04 -20.80
C GLY A 169 -2.74 9.89 -19.55
N VAL A 170 -1.48 10.27 -19.32
CA VAL A 170 -1.11 11.20 -18.26
C VAL A 170 -1.27 12.64 -18.74
N GLU A 171 -1.99 13.45 -17.97
CA GLU A 171 -2.21 14.87 -18.21
C GLU A 171 -1.14 15.72 -17.50
N LEU A 172 -0.75 16.84 -18.12
CA LEU A 172 0.19 17.79 -17.52
C LEU A 172 -0.58 19.04 -17.09
N ALA A 173 -0.66 19.28 -15.77
CA ALA A 173 -1.21 20.52 -15.21
C ALA A 173 -0.12 21.58 -15.02
N LEU A 174 -0.52 22.85 -14.88
CA LEU A 174 0.42 23.92 -14.51
C LEU A 174 1.17 23.60 -13.22
N SER A 175 0.44 23.13 -12.20
CA SER A 175 1.00 22.67 -10.93
C SER A 175 0.03 21.70 -10.25
N ALA A 176 0.50 20.95 -9.24
CA ALA A 176 -0.36 20.14 -8.38
C ALA A 176 -1.42 21.01 -7.66
N MET A 177 -1.03 22.20 -7.20
CA MET A 177 -1.94 23.15 -6.57
C MET A 177 -3.08 23.56 -7.52
N THR A 178 -2.74 23.86 -8.77
CA THR A 178 -3.75 24.20 -9.80
C THR A 178 -4.66 23.02 -10.09
N ALA A 179 -4.09 21.80 -10.24
CA ALA A 179 -4.86 20.59 -10.48
C ALA A 179 -5.87 20.35 -9.34
N HIS A 180 -5.44 20.39 -8.08
CA HIS A 180 -6.32 20.23 -6.93
C HIS A 180 -7.40 21.30 -6.85
N ALA A 181 -7.04 22.57 -7.10
CA ALA A 181 -8.01 23.67 -7.08
C ALA A 181 -9.11 23.48 -8.15
N LEU A 182 -8.74 23.07 -9.36
CA LEU A 182 -9.69 22.80 -10.44
C LEU A 182 -10.55 21.56 -10.16
N LEU A 183 -9.95 20.49 -9.63
CA LEU A 183 -10.69 19.28 -9.23
C LEU A 183 -11.72 19.60 -8.13
N GLN A 184 -11.34 20.38 -7.11
CA GLN A 184 -12.27 20.81 -6.06
C GLN A 184 -13.43 21.63 -6.60
N GLN A 185 -13.19 22.53 -7.55
CA GLN A 185 -14.24 23.30 -8.24
C GLN A 185 -15.18 22.39 -9.06
N GLN A 186 -14.70 21.24 -9.49
CA GLN A 186 -15.46 20.19 -10.17
C GLN A 186 -16.14 19.20 -9.21
N GLY A 187 -16.09 19.46 -7.91
CA GLY A 187 -16.74 18.63 -6.89
C GLY A 187 -15.90 17.48 -6.37
N TYR A 188 -14.62 17.36 -6.75
CA TYR A 188 -13.75 16.32 -6.20
C TYR A 188 -13.38 16.62 -4.74
N THR A 189 -13.43 15.59 -3.92
CA THR A 189 -12.97 15.61 -2.52
C THR A 189 -11.58 15.01 -2.44
N LEU A 190 -10.66 15.66 -1.75
CA LEU A 190 -9.33 15.11 -1.51
C LEU A 190 -9.42 13.96 -0.52
N ASN A 191 -8.96 12.79 -0.91
CA ASN A 191 -8.82 11.61 -0.05
C ASN A 191 -7.37 11.56 0.46
N PRO A 192 -7.15 11.56 1.78
CA PRO A 192 -5.83 11.63 2.39
C PRO A 192 -5.11 10.28 2.49
N PHE A 193 -5.71 9.16 2.02
CA PHE A 193 -5.18 7.80 2.20
C PHE A 193 -4.39 7.27 1.02
#